data_8a4e46cec499d554abf2c7f4992fe713
#
_entry.id   8a4e46cec499d554abf2c7f4992fe713
#
_cell.length_a   1.000
_cell.length_b   1.000
_cell.length_c   1.000
_cell.angle_alpha   90.00
_cell.angle_beta   90.00
_cell.angle_gamma   90.00
#
_symmetry.space_group_name_H-M   'P 1'
#
loop_
_entity.id
_entity.type
_entity.pdbx_description
1 polymer ?
#
loop_
_entity_poly.entity_id
_entity_poly.type
_entity_poly.pdbx_seq_one_letter_code
_entity_poly.pdbx_strand_id
1 'polypeptide(L)'
;MTIFLCLDDADGLAFNRRRQSRDRVLCERIAALSKSGVLRMNTRTSALFDGINAPNICAEDDYAEKSAKGDFCFVECADPAPLLKKADRLTVFRWNRRYPADLHFSVPDGWRKTGENEFEGSSHPVITQEDYVKCEN
;
A
#
# COMPACT_ATOMS: atom_id res chain seq x y z
N MET A 1 -2.78 -7.16 -11.02
CA MET A 1 -2.77 -6.98 -9.56
C MET A 1 -2.21 -5.61 -9.21
N THR A 2 -2.81 -4.97 -8.22
CA THR A 2 -2.41 -3.64 -7.73
C THR A 2 -1.78 -3.79 -6.33
N ILE A 3 -0.65 -3.12 -6.11
CA ILE A 3 0.00 -3.06 -4.80
C ILE A 3 -0.26 -1.70 -4.18
N PHE A 4 -0.62 -1.66 -2.90
CA PHE A 4 -0.69 -0.45 -2.09
C PHE A 4 0.48 -0.44 -1.11
N LEU A 5 1.17 0.69 -1.02
CA LEU A 5 2.27 0.93 -0.08
C LEU A 5 2.12 2.28 0.59
N CYS A 6 2.64 2.41 1.81
CA CYS A 6 2.78 3.69 2.49
C CYS A 6 4.27 3.99 2.68
N LEU A 7 4.73 5.14 2.25
CA LEU A 7 6.13 5.54 2.35
C LEU A 7 6.27 6.92 2.99
N ASP A 8 7.35 7.13 3.73
CA ASP A 8 7.68 8.44 4.28
C ASP A 8 8.48 9.28 3.27
N ASP A 9 8.96 10.46 3.70
CA ASP A 9 9.68 11.39 2.83
C ASP A 9 11.01 10.85 2.32
N ALA A 10 11.58 9.87 2.99
CA ALA A 10 12.85 9.25 2.61
C ALA A 10 12.67 7.84 2.04
N ASP A 11 11.49 7.53 1.49
CA ASP A 11 11.13 6.19 1.00
C ASP A 11 11.19 5.11 2.08
N GLY A 12 11.03 5.50 3.34
CA GLY A 12 10.92 4.56 4.45
C GLY A 12 9.60 3.83 4.43
N LEU A 13 9.63 2.52 4.65
CA LEU A 13 8.46 1.65 4.63
C LEU A 13 8.12 1.13 6.03
N ALA A 14 9.13 0.79 6.80
CA ALA A 14 8.95 0.18 8.12
C ALA A 14 10.17 0.42 9.00
N PHE A 15 9.98 0.28 10.32
CA PHE A 15 11.04 0.34 11.31
C PHE A 15 10.86 -0.79 12.30
N ASN A 16 11.92 -1.55 12.52
CA ASN A 16 11.93 -2.65 13.50
C ASN A 16 10.76 -3.62 13.29
N ARG A 17 10.48 -3.94 12.00
CA ARG A 17 9.40 -4.84 11.56
C ARG A 17 8.01 -4.34 11.92
N ARG A 18 7.87 -3.03 12.15
CA ARG A 18 6.59 -2.40 12.48
C ARG A 18 6.27 -1.30 11.46
N ARG A 19 4.96 -1.02 11.29
CA ARG A 19 4.55 0.09 10.46
C ARG A 19 5.04 1.40 11.07
N GLN A 20 5.32 2.37 10.21
CA GLN A 20 5.76 3.69 10.64
C GLN A 20 4.63 4.52 11.24
N SER A 21 3.43 4.38 10.67
CA SER A 21 2.27 5.16 11.09
C SER A 21 1.00 4.48 10.62
N ARG A 22 -0.15 5.06 10.99
CA ARG A 22 -1.44 4.60 10.54
C ARG A 22 -2.41 5.77 10.46
N ASP A 23 -3.45 5.61 9.63
CA ASP A 23 -4.43 6.65 9.41
C ASP A 23 -5.75 6.02 8.96
N ARG A 24 -6.84 6.35 9.66
CA ARG A 24 -8.13 5.75 9.37
C ARG A 24 -8.66 6.14 7.99
N VAL A 25 -8.51 7.42 7.62
CA VAL A 25 -8.97 7.90 6.31
C VAL A 25 -8.22 7.21 5.18
N LEU A 26 -6.92 6.97 5.36
CA LEU A 26 -6.14 6.18 4.40
C LEU A 26 -6.71 4.77 4.23
N CYS A 27 -7.04 4.10 5.33
CA CYS A 27 -7.62 2.75 5.27
C CYS A 27 -8.98 2.75 4.58
N GLU A 28 -9.82 3.75 4.84
CA GLU A 28 -11.10 3.92 4.15
C GLU A 28 -10.89 4.10 2.64
N ARG A 29 -9.86 4.86 2.26
CA ARG A 29 -9.52 5.08 0.85
C ARG A 29 -9.04 3.79 0.17
N ILE A 30 -8.19 3.01 0.83
CA ILE A 30 -7.76 1.71 0.32
C ILE A 30 -8.96 0.78 0.12
N ALA A 31 -9.88 0.74 1.09
CA ALA A 31 -11.10 -0.05 0.97
C ALA A 31 -11.93 0.38 -0.25
N ALA A 32 -12.08 1.68 -0.46
CA ALA A 32 -12.82 2.21 -1.59
C ALA A 32 -12.17 1.89 -2.93
N LEU A 33 -10.85 2.03 -3.02
CA LEU A 33 -10.10 1.78 -4.25
C LEU A 33 -10.09 0.31 -4.66
N SER A 34 -10.26 -0.61 -3.71
CA SER A 34 -10.16 -2.05 -3.93
C SER A 34 -11.51 -2.76 -4.08
N LYS A 35 -12.61 -2.03 -4.19
CA LYS A 35 -13.96 -2.61 -4.21
C LYS A 35 -14.19 -3.63 -5.32
N SER A 36 -13.46 -3.52 -6.43
CA SER A 36 -13.66 -4.37 -7.60
C SER A 36 -12.98 -5.74 -7.50
N GLY A 37 -12.25 -6.01 -6.43
CA GLY A 37 -11.54 -7.29 -6.29
C GLY A 37 -11.27 -7.66 -4.84
N VAL A 38 -10.46 -8.67 -4.65
CA VAL A 38 -10.03 -9.12 -3.32
C VAL A 38 -8.92 -8.19 -2.82
N LEU A 39 -9.03 -7.72 -1.59
CA LEU A 39 -8.00 -6.95 -0.92
C LEU A 39 -7.22 -7.89 0.02
N ARG A 40 -6.01 -8.22 -0.38
CA ARG A 40 -5.15 -9.17 0.34
C ARG A 40 -4.16 -8.44 1.23
N MET A 41 -3.95 -8.98 2.41
CA MET A 41 -3.00 -8.45 3.39
C MET A 41 -2.70 -9.51 4.43
N ASN A 42 -1.67 -9.29 5.25
CA ASN A 42 -1.44 -10.21 6.36
C ASN A 42 -2.45 -9.95 7.50
N THR A 43 -2.52 -10.90 8.44
CA THR A 43 -3.50 -10.82 9.53
C THR A 43 -3.27 -9.62 10.44
N ARG A 44 -2.03 -9.21 10.65
CA ARG A 44 -1.70 -8.03 11.47
C ARG A 44 -2.21 -6.74 10.83
N THR A 45 -2.05 -6.61 9.52
CA THR A 45 -2.50 -5.43 8.78
C THR A 45 -4.01 -5.29 8.81
N SER A 46 -4.74 -6.41 8.80
CA SER A 46 -6.21 -6.39 8.78
C SER A 46 -6.81 -5.69 10.00
N ALA A 47 -6.10 -5.66 11.12
CA ALA A 47 -6.57 -4.96 12.32
C ALA A 47 -6.76 -3.45 12.10
N LEU A 48 -6.04 -2.87 11.14
CA LEU A 48 -6.21 -1.45 10.78
C LEU A 48 -7.60 -1.15 10.20
N PHE A 49 -8.29 -2.17 9.72
CA PHE A 49 -9.57 -2.03 9.04
C PHE A 49 -10.76 -2.33 9.95
N ASP A 50 -10.53 -2.54 11.25
CA ASP A 50 -11.60 -2.75 12.22
C ASP A 50 -12.56 -1.56 12.21
N GLY A 51 -13.85 -1.84 12.06
CA GLY A 51 -14.89 -0.81 11.99
C GLY A 51 -15.01 -0.13 10.61
N ILE A 52 -14.21 -0.54 9.63
CA ILE A 52 -14.29 -0.05 8.26
C ILE A 52 -15.05 -1.10 7.43
N ASN A 53 -15.97 -0.63 6.58
CA ASN A 53 -16.71 -1.53 5.70
C ASN A 53 -15.83 -1.96 4.53
N ALA A 54 -15.21 -3.13 4.67
CA ALA A 54 -14.34 -3.71 3.65
C ALA A 54 -14.55 -5.23 3.59
N PRO A 55 -15.69 -5.69 3.06
CA PRO A 55 -16.03 -7.12 3.04
C PRO A 55 -15.15 -7.95 2.11
N ASN A 56 -14.37 -7.30 1.25
CA ASN A 56 -13.48 -7.94 0.29
C ASN A 56 -12.08 -8.24 0.85
N ILE A 57 -11.83 -7.97 2.14
CA ILE A 57 -10.54 -8.28 2.75
C ILE A 57 -10.37 -9.79 2.90
N CYS A 58 -9.21 -10.27 2.45
CA CYS A 58 -8.74 -11.63 2.70
C CYS A 58 -7.40 -11.53 3.42
N ALA A 59 -7.42 -11.79 4.73
CA ALA A 59 -6.24 -11.63 5.60
C ALA A 59 -5.61 -12.99 5.87
N GLU A 60 -4.40 -13.19 5.33
CA GLU A 60 -3.64 -14.43 5.48
C GLU A 60 -2.15 -14.11 5.47
N ASP A 61 -1.35 -14.88 6.20
CA ASP A 61 0.10 -14.64 6.25
C ASP A 61 0.80 -14.94 4.92
N ASP A 62 0.25 -15.84 4.12
CA ASP A 62 0.75 -16.18 2.80
C ASP A 62 0.06 -15.41 1.67
N TYR A 63 -0.47 -14.22 1.98
CA TYR A 63 -1.24 -13.41 1.02
C TYR A 63 -0.47 -13.13 -0.27
N ALA A 64 0.84 -12.94 -0.18
CA ALA A 64 1.65 -12.59 -1.35
C ALA A 64 1.70 -13.75 -2.36
N GLU A 65 1.87 -14.98 -1.89
CA GLU A 65 1.90 -16.17 -2.74
C GLU A 65 0.55 -16.45 -3.39
N LYS A 66 -0.53 -16.12 -2.70
CA LYS A 66 -1.90 -16.35 -3.18
C LYS A 66 -2.43 -15.27 -4.09
N SER A 67 -1.78 -14.11 -4.13
CA SER A 67 -2.27 -13.00 -4.93
C SER A 67 -2.21 -13.31 -6.43
N ALA A 68 -3.23 -12.85 -7.15
CA ALA A 68 -3.43 -13.15 -8.55
C ALA A 68 -3.94 -11.92 -9.32
N LYS A 69 -4.10 -12.06 -10.62
CA LYS A 69 -4.61 -11.00 -11.49
C LYS A 69 -5.96 -10.50 -10.98
N GLY A 70 -6.11 -9.19 -10.89
CA GLY A 70 -7.33 -8.55 -10.41
C GLY A 70 -7.38 -8.33 -8.91
N ASP A 71 -6.44 -8.89 -8.15
CA ASP A 71 -6.35 -8.67 -6.71
C ASP A 71 -5.69 -7.34 -6.38
N PHE A 72 -5.92 -6.88 -5.16
CA PHE A 72 -5.25 -5.74 -4.54
C PHE A 72 -4.47 -6.27 -3.34
N CYS A 73 -3.23 -5.82 -3.16
CA CYS A 73 -2.40 -6.23 -2.04
C CYS A 73 -1.92 -5.01 -1.26
N PHE A 74 -2.27 -4.94 0.02
CA PHE A 74 -1.73 -3.92 0.90
C PHE A 74 -0.53 -4.52 1.64
N VAL A 75 0.66 -4.06 1.26
CA VAL A 75 1.92 -4.60 1.79
C VAL A 75 2.43 -3.67 2.89
N GLU A 76 2.59 -4.22 4.10
CA GLU A 76 3.22 -3.54 5.23
C GLU A 76 4.40 -4.36 5.73
N CYS A 77 5.45 -3.68 6.16
CA CYS A 77 6.56 -4.27 6.91
C CYS A 77 7.33 -5.38 6.18
N ALA A 78 7.19 -5.47 4.87
CA ALA A 78 7.90 -6.45 4.04
C ALA A 78 8.36 -5.77 2.75
N ASP A 79 9.45 -6.27 2.17
CA ASP A 79 9.93 -5.77 0.89
C ASP A 79 8.94 -6.12 -0.21
N PRO A 80 8.36 -5.13 -0.89
CA PRO A 80 7.40 -5.40 -1.97
C PRO A 80 8.05 -5.83 -3.28
N ALA A 81 9.37 -5.76 -3.42
CA ALA A 81 10.05 -6.02 -4.69
C ALA A 81 9.70 -7.37 -5.32
N PRO A 82 9.66 -8.49 -4.58
CA PRO A 82 9.26 -9.77 -5.18
C PRO A 82 7.84 -9.76 -5.74
N LEU A 83 6.93 -9.04 -5.08
CA LEU A 83 5.53 -8.97 -5.49
C LEU A 83 5.33 -8.09 -6.72
N LEU A 84 6.22 -7.13 -6.95
CA LEU A 84 6.16 -6.25 -8.13
C LEU A 84 6.23 -7.03 -9.44
N LYS A 85 6.82 -8.20 -9.45
CA LYS A 85 6.91 -9.04 -10.66
C LYS A 85 5.53 -9.48 -11.15
N LYS A 86 4.58 -9.62 -10.23
CA LYS A 86 3.20 -10.02 -10.55
C LYS A 86 2.27 -8.83 -10.78
N ALA A 87 2.68 -7.63 -10.37
CA ALA A 87 1.82 -6.45 -10.38
C ALA A 87 1.90 -5.71 -11.71
N ASP A 88 0.81 -5.08 -12.08
CA ASP A 88 0.74 -4.16 -13.21
C ASP A 88 0.46 -2.73 -12.76
N ARG A 89 0.03 -2.53 -11.51
CA ARG A 89 -0.24 -1.22 -10.92
C ARG A 89 0.34 -1.14 -9.52
N LEU A 90 0.75 0.08 -9.16
CA LEU A 90 1.30 0.39 -7.84
C LEU A 90 0.74 1.73 -7.39
N THR A 91 0.18 1.77 -6.19
CA THR A 91 -0.28 3.01 -5.57
C THR A 91 0.52 3.23 -4.31
N VAL A 92 1.22 4.36 -4.26
CA VAL A 92 2.03 4.76 -3.11
C VAL A 92 1.32 5.89 -2.39
N PHE A 93 1.12 5.73 -1.09
CA PHE A 93 0.61 6.79 -0.23
C PHE A 93 1.80 7.38 0.53
N ARG A 94 2.03 8.68 0.34
CA ARG A 94 3.09 9.40 1.04
C ARG A 94 2.52 10.03 2.30
N TRP A 95 3.14 9.68 3.46
CA TRP A 95 2.73 10.28 4.74
C TRP A 95 3.00 11.78 4.80
N ASN A 96 3.95 12.28 3.97
CA ASN A 96 4.45 13.65 3.98
C ASN A 96 5.07 14.01 5.33
N ARG A 97 5.71 13.03 5.92
CA ARG A 97 6.50 13.11 7.15
C ARG A 97 7.68 12.19 7.04
N ARG A 98 8.67 12.42 7.89
CA ARG A 98 9.81 11.53 8.04
C ARG A 98 9.67 10.77 9.34
N TYR A 99 9.83 9.46 9.26
CA TYR A 99 9.79 8.54 10.40
C TYR A 99 11.07 7.74 10.47
N PRO A 100 11.44 7.16 11.63
CA PRO A 100 12.50 6.17 11.65
C PRO A 100 12.19 5.02 10.69
N ALA A 101 13.21 4.55 9.97
CA ALA A 101 13.06 3.45 9.01
C ALA A 101 14.35 2.66 8.91
N ASP A 102 14.22 1.33 8.84
CA ASP A 102 15.31 0.42 8.51
C ASP A 102 14.95 -0.46 7.30
N LEU A 103 13.74 -0.34 6.79
CA LEU A 103 13.31 -0.92 5.53
C LEU A 103 12.85 0.21 4.61
N HIS A 104 13.44 0.31 3.43
CA HIS A 104 13.14 1.34 2.44
C HIS A 104 12.72 0.70 1.12
N PHE A 105 11.93 1.43 0.35
CA PHE A 105 11.53 1.01 -0.97
C PHE A 105 11.38 2.24 -1.87
N SER A 106 12.05 2.22 -3.02
CA SER A 106 11.89 3.25 -4.05
C SER A 106 11.23 2.63 -5.27
N VAL A 107 10.33 3.37 -5.90
CA VAL A 107 9.69 2.90 -7.14
C VAL A 107 10.78 2.68 -8.18
N PRO A 108 10.95 1.44 -8.69
CA PRO A 108 12.04 1.16 -9.62
C PRO A 108 11.79 1.74 -11.01
N ASP A 109 12.84 1.76 -11.82
CA ASP A 109 12.71 2.06 -13.24
C ASP A 109 11.77 1.04 -13.88
N GLY A 110 11.09 1.44 -14.95
CA GLY A 110 10.10 0.57 -15.59
C GLY A 110 8.68 0.79 -15.08
N TRP A 111 8.49 1.73 -14.17
CA TRP A 111 7.18 2.16 -13.68
C TRP A 111 6.97 3.64 -14.01
N ARG A 112 5.78 3.99 -14.46
CA ARG A 112 5.45 5.36 -14.86
C ARG A 112 4.32 5.91 -14.01
N LYS A 113 4.53 7.09 -13.44
CA LYS A 113 3.48 7.77 -12.66
C LYS A 113 2.36 8.23 -13.61
N THR A 114 1.13 7.89 -13.30
CA THR A 114 -0.05 8.24 -14.10
C THR A 114 -0.98 9.22 -13.39
N GLY A 115 -0.83 9.39 -12.09
CA GLY A 115 -1.68 10.29 -11.33
C GLY A 115 -1.11 10.62 -9.98
N GLU A 116 -1.60 11.73 -9.42
CA GLU A 116 -1.24 12.17 -8.09
C GLU A 116 -2.42 12.94 -7.50
N ASN A 117 -2.81 12.59 -6.29
CA ASN A 117 -3.90 13.23 -5.57
C ASN A 117 -3.52 13.44 -4.11
N GLU A 118 -3.97 14.54 -3.53
CA GLU A 118 -3.79 14.80 -2.10
C GLU A 118 -5.14 14.70 -1.40
N PHE A 119 -5.11 14.24 -0.16
CA PHE A 119 -6.31 14.19 0.68
C PHE A 119 -5.93 14.37 2.15
N GLU A 120 -6.89 14.88 2.93
CA GLU A 120 -6.72 15.04 4.36
C GLU A 120 -6.88 13.70 5.05
N GLY A 121 -5.91 13.33 5.90
CA GLY A 121 -5.97 12.13 6.72
C GLY A 121 -6.65 12.41 8.06
N SER A 122 -6.83 11.36 8.85
CA SER A 122 -7.33 11.48 10.22
C SER A 122 -6.21 11.81 11.21
N SER A 123 -5.00 11.31 10.94
CA SER A 123 -3.81 11.52 11.78
C SER A 123 -2.71 12.30 11.07
N HIS A 124 -2.93 12.68 9.82
CA HIS A 124 -1.97 13.39 8.99
C HIS A 124 -2.69 14.52 8.27
N PRO A 125 -2.15 15.76 8.28
CA PRO A 125 -2.82 16.89 7.60
C PRO A 125 -3.03 16.64 6.12
N VAL A 126 -2.04 16.10 5.42
CA VAL A 126 -2.10 15.81 3.99
C VAL A 126 -1.39 14.49 3.71
N ILE A 127 -2.06 13.60 2.98
CA ILE A 127 -1.47 12.37 2.45
C ILE A 127 -1.51 12.49 0.92
N THR A 128 -0.42 12.14 0.25
CA THR A 128 -0.35 12.16 -1.21
C THR A 128 -0.48 10.75 -1.75
N GLN A 129 -1.44 10.54 -2.65
CA GLN A 129 -1.59 9.27 -3.38
C GLN A 129 -0.91 9.42 -4.73
N GLU A 130 0.04 8.53 -5.02
CA GLU A 130 0.75 8.48 -6.30
C GLU A 130 0.41 7.16 -6.98
N ASP A 131 -0.09 7.23 -8.20
CA ASP A 131 -0.45 6.04 -8.98
C ASP A 131 0.56 5.78 -10.07
N TYR A 132 0.96 4.53 -10.22
CA TYR A 132 1.96 4.09 -11.20
C TYR A 132 1.43 2.89 -11.99
N VAL A 133 1.85 2.79 -13.24
CA VAL A 133 1.64 1.60 -14.08
C VAL A 133 2.99 1.07 -14.53
N LYS A 134 3.07 -0.25 -14.72
CA LYS A 134 4.27 -0.88 -15.25
C LYS A 134 4.38 -0.53 -16.73
N CYS A 135 5.56 -0.07 -17.15
CA CYS A 135 5.82 0.21 -18.54
C CYS A 135 5.85 -1.09 -19.34
N GLU A 136 5.26 -1.09 -20.51
CA GLU A 136 5.34 -2.21 -21.45
C GLU A 136 6.63 -2.11 -22.24
N ASN A 137 7.22 -3.25 -22.53
CA ASN A 137 8.41 -3.36 -23.38
C ASN A 137 7.99 -3.74 -24.80
#